data_9a74549bc3ff1a09e07b50de9766a033
#
_entry.id   9a74549bc3ff1a09e07b50de9766a033
#
_cell.length_a   1.000
_cell.length_b   1.000
_cell.length_c   1.000
_cell.angle_alpha   90.00
_cell.angle_beta   90.00
_cell.angle_gamma   90.00
#
_symmetry.space_group_name_H-M   'P 1'
#
loop_
_entity.id
_entity.type
_entity.pdbx_description
1 polymer ?
#
loop_
_entity_poly.entity_id
_entity_poly.type
_entity_poly.pdbx_seq_one_letter_code
_entity_poly.pdbx_strand_id
1 'polypeptide(L)'
;VQVFGIDVGGSGVKGAPVDLQTGDLAANRLRIPTPRPSTPEAVAGAIAQIVESHGWNGPVGVTIPSVVRSGVVETAANIDDGWVGLDAAAMLSDRLEMPITVVNDADAAGLAEARYGAAKGVDGVVILLTFGTGIGSAYLHDGRLIPNTELGHLIFKGQKAEHYAAGRLVKRGELEIDWWARRVDELLGYIEELFWPDLFVFGGGISKRFETYSHHFTTQAPIVPAVLRNQAGIVGAAFAASIGVTHE
;
A
#
# COMPACT_ATOMS: atom_id res chain seq x y z
N VAL A 1 16.89 -14.07 6.83
CA VAL A 1 16.58 -14.23 5.38
C VAL A 1 16.22 -12.88 4.82
N GLN A 2 16.84 -12.49 3.69
CA GLN A 2 16.57 -11.23 3.02
C GLN A 2 15.76 -11.47 1.73
N VAL A 3 14.83 -10.54 1.43
CA VAL A 3 14.08 -10.47 0.17
C VAL A 3 14.05 -9.02 -0.28
N PHE A 4 14.10 -8.77 -1.59
CA PHE A 4 14.06 -7.42 -2.11
C PHE A 4 12.62 -6.92 -2.22
N GLY A 5 12.37 -5.70 -1.74
CA GLY A 5 11.09 -5.03 -1.89
C GLY A 5 11.18 -3.80 -2.76
N ILE A 6 10.22 -3.64 -3.66
CA ILE A 6 10.04 -2.45 -4.52
C ILE A 6 8.67 -1.84 -4.26
N ASP A 7 8.65 -0.53 -4.05
CA ASP A 7 7.43 0.29 -3.93
C ASP A 7 7.32 1.22 -5.14
N VAL A 8 6.38 0.93 -6.05
CA VAL A 8 6.07 1.76 -7.22
C VAL A 8 5.01 2.78 -6.83
N GLY A 9 5.45 4.00 -6.57
CA GLY A 9 4.53 5.10 -6.25
C GLY A 9 4.42 6.14 -7.35
N GLY A 10 3.40 6.98 -7.31
CA GLY A 10 3.16 8.01 -8.34
C GLY A 10 4.25 9.09 -8.48
N SER A 11 5.16 9.22 -7.50
CA SER A 11 6.26 10.20 -7.52
C SER A 11 7.65 9.58 -7.49
N GLY A 12 7.77 8.28 -7.33
CA GLY A 12 9.06 7.59 -7.27
C GLY A 12 8.90 6.10 -7.05
N VAL A 13 9.73 5.35 -7.75
CA VAL A 13 10.00 3.93 -7.53
C VAL A 13 11.09 3.83 -6.48
N LYS A 14 10.90 3.03 -5.45
CA LYS A 14 11.83 2.88 -4.33
C LYS A 14 12.05 1.41 -4.05
N GLY A 15 13.25 1.04 -3.65
CA GLY A 15 13.54 -0.34 -3.30
C GLY A 15 14.75 -0.50 -2.39
N ALA A 16 14.75 -1.61 -1.67
CA ALA A 16 15.84 -2.06 -0.83
C ALA A 16 15.66 -3.54 -0.47
N PRO A 17 16.74 -4.27 -0.13
CA PRO A 17 16.63 -5.55 0.55
C PRO A 17 16.07 -5.36 1.96
N VAL A 18 15.22 -6.29 2.40
CA VAL A 18 14.54 -6.30 3.70
C VAL A 18 14.95 -7.54 4.47
N ASP A 19 15.31 -7.39 5.73
CA ASP A 19 15.47 -8.52 6.65
C ASP A 19 14.08 -8.96 7.15
N LEU A 20 13.66 -10.14 6.74
CA LEU A 20 12.34 -10.69 7.08
C LEU A 20 12.19 -11.11 8.56
N GLN A 21 13.26 -11.11 9.34
CA GLN A 21 13.16 -11.36 10.78
C GLN A 21 12.71 -10.12 11.54
N THR A 22 13.21 -8.96 11.15
CA THR A 22 12.95 -7.68 11.85
C THR A 22 11.99 -6.75 11.10
N GLY A 23 11.90 -6.87 9.76
CA GLY A 23 11.21 -5.93 8.89
C GLY A 23 12.03 -4.68 8.56
N ASP A 24 13.30 -4.63 8.99
CA ASP A 24 14.20 -3.52 8.70
C ASP A 24 14.77 -3.59 7.28
N LEU A 25 15.09 -2.44 6.71
CA LEU A 25 15.84 -2.40 5.46
C LEU A 25 17.30 -2.83 5.73
N ALA A 26 17.76 -3.84 5.01
CA ALA A 26 19.12 -4.37 5.15
C ALA A 26 20.19 -3.53 4.43
N ALA A 27 19.75 -2.56 3.59
CA ALA A 27 20.63 -1.59 2.94
C ALA A 27 19.88 -0.26 2.74
N ASN A 28 20.63 0.78 2.34
CA ASN A 28 20.02 2.08 2.03
C ASN A 28 19.01 1.95 0.88
N ARG A 29 17.84 2.53 1.10
CA ARG A 29 16.79 2.60 0.08
C ARG A 29 17.23 3.49 -1.09
N LEU A 30 17.22 2.94 -2.30
CA LEU A 30 17.35 3.73 -3.51
C LEU A 30 15.98 4.24 -3.97
N ARG A 31 15.93 5.43 -4.55
CA ARG A 31 14.75 6.05 -5.12
C ARG A 31 15.05 6.62 -6.51
N ILE A 32 14.25 6.23 -7.49
CA ILE A 32 14.24 6.80 -8.84
C ILE A 32 12.89 7.53 -9.03
N PRO A 33 12.84 8.74 -9.60
CA PRO A 33 11.58 9.38 -9.97
C PRO A 33 10.75 8.45 -10.87
N THR A 34 9.46 8.34 -10.61
CA THR A 34 8.57 7.55 -11.47
C THR A 34 8.60 8.13 -12.90
N PRO A 35 8.92 7.32 -13.92
CA PRO A 35 8.91 7.76 -15.30
C PRO A 35 7.59 8.40 -15.72
N ARG A 36 7.65 9.31 -16.68
CA ARG A 36 6.46 9.93 -17.27
C ARG A 36 6.57 9.94 -18.78
N PRO A 37 5.70 9.19 -19.49
CA PRO A 37 4.61 8.35 -18.96
C PRO A 37 5.14 7.18 -18.15
N SER A 38 4.32 6.67 -17.20
CA SER A 38 4.63 5.53 -16.33
C SER A 38 4.25 4.20 -16.99
N THR A 39 4.72 4.01 -18.24
CA THR A 39 4.47 2.77 -18.96
C THR A 39 5.12 1.56 -18.29
N PRO A 40 4.63 0.34 -18.54
CA PRO A 40 5.23 -0.88 -18.00
C PRO A 40 6.74 -0.97 -18.22
N GLU A 41 7.22 -0.72 -19.44
CA GLU A 41 8.61 -0.81 -19.82
C GLU A 41 9.48 0.25 -19.10
N ALA A 42 8.97 1.48 -19.01
CA ALA A 42 9.69 2.57 -18.34
C ALA A 42 9.84 2.32 -16.83
N VAL A 43 8.77 1.83 -16.17
CA VAL A 43 8.80 1.48 -14.75
C VAL A 43 9.67 0.24 -14.52
N ALA A 44 9.58 -0.79 -15.38
CA ALA A 44 10.46 -1.97 -15.32
C ALA A 44 11.94 -1.59 -15.45
N GLY A 45 12.26 -0.62 -16.29
CA GLY A 45 13.62 -0.07 -16.38
C GLY A 45 14.09 0.57 -15.06
N ALA A 46 13.24 1.33 -14.39
CA ALA A 46 13.55 1.93 -13.09
C ALA A 46 13.70 0.85 -11.98
N ILE A 47 12.85 -0.18 -12.01
CA ILE A 47 12.96 -1.32 -11.09
C ILE A 47 14.30 -2.05 -11.30
N ALA A 48 14.64 -2.40 -12.54
CA ALA A 48 15.89 -3.06 -12.89
C ALA A 48 17.11 -2.27 -12.39
N GLN A 49 17.15 -0.97 -12.64
CA GLN A 49 18.24 -0.12 -12.17
C GLN A 49 18.38 -0.13 -10.64
N ILE A 50 17.27 -0.16 -9.88
CA ILE A 50 17.30 -0.23 -8.41
C ILE A 50 17.87 -1.58 -7.95
N VAL A 51 17.40 -2.68 -8.52
CA VAL A 51 17.80 -4.05 -8.17
C VAL A 51 19.28 -4.28 -8.51
N GLU A 52 19.71 -3.91 -9.71
CA GLU A 52 21.10 -4.00 -10.19
C GLU A 52 22.06 -3.16 -9.33
N SER A 53 21.66 -1.94 -8.94
CA SER A 53 22.47 -1.07 -8.07
C SER A 53 22.77 -1.66 -6.70
N HIS A 54 21.97 -2.64 -6.25
CA HIS A 54 22.21 -3.38 -5.00
C HIS A 54 22.94 -4.71 -5.23
N GLY A 55 23.26 -5.07 -6.48
CA GLY A 55 23.85 -6.37 -6.82
C GLY A 55 22.95 -7.54 -6.38
N TRP A 56 21.64 -7.33 -6.38
CA TRP A 56 20.69 -8.32 -5.87
C TRP A 56 20.48 -9.45 -6.87
N ASN A 57 20.42 -10.68 -6.35
CA ASN A 57 20.10 -11.88 -7.12
C ASN A 57 19.27 -12.82 -6.23
N GLY A 58 17.96 -12.68 -6.28
CA GLY A 58 17.02 -13.44 -5.47
C GLY A 58 15.57 -12.97 -5.67
N PRO A 59 14.60 -13.48 -4.90
CA PRO A 59 13.22 -13.07 -5.02
C PRO A 59 13.01 -11.56 -4.81
N VAL A 60 12.10 -10.98 -5.60
CA VAL A 60 11.73 -9.56 -5.53
C VAL A 60 10.21 -9.44 -5.42
N GLY A 61 9.75 -8.71 -4.41
CA GLY A 61 8.37 -8.26 -4.31
C GLY A 61 8.22 -6.85 -4.88
N VAL A 62 7.17 -6.61 -5.64
CA VAL A 62 6.90 -5.32 -6.29
C VAL A 62 5.48 -4.86 -5.98
N THR A 63 5.29 -3.63 -5.50
CA THR A 63 3.96 -3.06 -5.41
C THR A 63 3.60 -2.31 -6.68
N ILE A 64 2.34 -2.43 -7.11
CA ILE A 64 1.74 -1.61 -8.15
C ILE A 64 0.50 -0.92 -7.55
N PRO A 65 0.26 0.39 -7.78
CA PRO A 65 -0.91 1.10 -7.24
C PRO A 65 -2.18 0.77 -8.05
N SER A 66 -2.56 -0.48 -8.06
CA SER A 66 -3.63 -1.06 -8.88
C SER A 66 -4.14 -2.35 -8.24
N VAL A 67 -5.34 -2.79 -8.61
CA VAL A 67 -5.81 -4.15 -8.33
C VAL A 67 -4.92 -5.14 -9.08
N VAL A 68 -4.37 -6.13 -8.38
CA VAL A 68 -3.51 -7.16 -8.95
C VAL A 68 -4.07 -8.54 -8.62
N ARG A 69 -4.29 -9.38 -9.64
CA ARG A 69 -4.78 -10.76 -9.47
C ARG A 69 -3.85 -11.73 -10.17
N SER A 70 -3.27 -12.65 -9.41
CA SER A 70 -2.32 -13.65 -9.95
C SER A 70 -1.21 -13.06 -10.84
N GLY A 71 -0.68 -11.88 -10.43
CA GLY A 71 0.37 -11.17 -11.16
C GLY A 71 -0.13 -10.25 -12.28
N VAL A 72 -1.42 -10.33 -12.66
CA VAL A 72 -2.04 -9.50 -13.70
C VAL A 72 -2.61 -8.21 -13.08
N VAL A 73 -2.33 -7.08 -13.72
CA VAL A 73 -2.85 -5.77 -13.34
C VAL A 73 -4.24 -5.56 -13.94
N GLU A 74 -5.25 -5.33 -13.09
CA GLU A 74 -6.65 -5.24 -13.52
C GLU A 74 -7.15 -3.80 -13.70
N THR A 75 -6.48 -2.82 -13.08
CA THR A 75 -6.92 -1.42 -13.10
C THR A 75 -5.74 -0.47 -13.30
N ALA A 76 -6.00 0.77 -13.74
CA ALA A 76 -4.99 1.81 -13.94
C ALA A 76 -5.52 3.18 -13.53
N ALA A 77 -5.80 3.41 -12.24
CA ALA A 77 -6.32 4.70 -11.78
C ALA A 77 -5.24 5.80 -11.69
N ASN A 78 -4.00 5.43 -11.33
CA ASN A 78 -2.89 6.35 -11.06
C ASN A 78 -1.59 5.95 -11.78
N ILE A 79 -1.67 5.10 -12.77
CA ILE A 79 -0.58 4.56 -13.58
C ILE A 79 -1.02 4.55 -15.05
N ASP A 80 -0.11 4.31 -15.99
CA ASP A 80 -0.43 4.26 -17.42
C ASP A 80 -1.41 3.11 -17.75
N ASP A 81 -2.34 3.37 -18.67
CA ASP A 81 -3.36 2.39 -19.07
C ASP A 81 -2.76 1.11 -19.71
N GLY A 82 -1.53 1.17 -20.21
CA GLY A 82 -0.81 0.01 -20.75
C GLY A 82 -0.55 -1.09 -19.72
N TRP A 83 -0.78 -0.84 -18.44
CA TRP A 83 -0.71 -1.87 -17.40
C TRP A 83 -1.94 -2.78 -17.35
N VAL A 84 -3.10 -2.32 -17.82
CA VAL A 84 -4.36 -3.07 -17.68
C VAL A 84 -4.31 -4.34 -18.54
N GLY A 85 -4.53 -5.49 -17.91
CA GLY A 85 -4.47 -6.81 -18.54
C GLY A 85 -3.06 -7.37 -18.70
N LEU A 86 -2.01 -6.62 -18.29
CA LEU A 86 -0.62 -7.09 -18.35
C LEU A 86 -0.33 -8.05 -17.20
N ASP A 87 0.26 -9.20 -17.50
CA ASP A 87 0.93 -10.03 -16.51
C ASP A 87 2.26 -9.36 -16.12
N ALA A 88 2.16 -8.50 -15.10
CA ALA A 88 3.30 -7.73 -14.60
C ALA A 88 4.34 -8.63 -13.91
N ALA A 89 3.90 -9.73 -13.31
CA ALA A 89 4.82 -10.66 -12.67
C ALA A 89 5.69 -11.38 -13.71
N ALA A 90 5.08 -11.89 -14.79
CA ALA A 90 5.81 -12.52 -15.88
C ALA A 90 6.73 -11.52 -16.59
N MET A 91 6.24 -10.35 -16.96
CA MET A 91 7.02 -9.31 -17.64
C MET A 91 8.25 -8.87 -16.83
N LEU A 92 8.09 -8.65 -15.53
CA LEU A 92 9.19 -8.27 -14.64
C LEU A 92 10.13 -9.45 -14.39
N SER A 93 9.61 -10.69 -14.31
CA SER A 93 10.45 -11.89 -14.16
C SER A 93 11.34 -12.11 -15.37
N ASP A 94 10.79 -11.97 -16.58
CA ASP A 94 11.56 -12.07 -17.83
C ASP A 94 12.63 -10.96 -17.93
N ARG A 95 12.30 -9.75 -17.47
CA ARG A 95 13.20 -8.61 -17.52
C ARG A 95 14.37 -8.70 -16.54
N LEU A 96 14.12 -9.23 -15.34
CA LEU A 96 15.08 -9.28 -14.24
C LEU A 96 15.77 -10.65 -14.12
N GLU A 97 15.25 -11.66 -14.80
CA GLU A 97 15.66 -13.06 -14.65
C GLU A 97 15.59 -13.57 -13.18
N MET A 98 14.56 -13.12 -12.45
CA MET A 98 14.36 -13.38 -11.03
C MET A 98 12.90 -13.75 -10.72
N PRO A 99 12.63 -14.49 -9.63
CA PRO A 99 11.27 -14.71 -9.15
C PRO A 99 10.64 -13.38 -8.70
N ILE A 100 9.50 -13.03 -9.30
CA ILE A 100 8.78 -11.79 -9.01
C ILE A 100 7.40 -12.09 -8.42
N THR A 101 7.06 -11.37 -7.35
CA THR A 101 5.69 -11.31 -6.82
C THR A 101 5.18 -9.88 -6.92
N VAL A 102 4.01 -9.68 -7.53
CA VAL A 102 3.39 -8.37 -7.67
C VAL A 102 2.14 -8.30 -6.80
N VAL A 103 2.00 -7.21 -6.03
CA VAL A 103 0.88 -6.98 -5.12
C VAL A 103 0.40 -5.52 -5.19
N ASN A 104 -0.83 -5.27 -4.75
CA ASN A 104 -1.34 -3.91 -4.55
C ASN A 104 -0.52 -3.17 -3.47
N ASP A 105 -0.37 -1.84 -3.58
CA ASP A 105 0.44 -1.04 -2.66
C ASP A 105 -0.17 -0.93 -1.24
N ALA A 106 -1.50 -0.85 -1.13
CA ALA A 106 -2.18 -0.84 0.16
C ALA A 106 -2.18 -2.24 0.82
N ASP A 107 -2.35 -3.29 0.02
CA ASP A 107 -2.23 -4.68 0.50
C ASP A 107 -0.83 -4.96 1.07
N ALA A 108 0.21 -4.52 0.37
CA ALA A 108 1.59 -4.61 0.86
C ALA A 108 1.75 -3.86 2.19
N ALA A 109 1.20 -2.64 2.29
CA ALA A 109 1.26 -1.89 3.53
C ALA A 109 0.53 -2.61 4.67
N GLY A 110 -0.62 -3.22 4.40
CA GLY A 110 -1.37 -4.04 5.36
C GLY A 110 -0.58 -5.24 5.86
N LEU A 111 0.02 -6.00 4.95
CA LEU A 111 0.89 -7.13 5.28
C LEU A 111 2.08 -6.71 6.16
N ALA A 112 2.72 -5.58 5.82
CA ALA A 112 3.82 -5.05 6.59
C ALA A 112 3.42 -4.66 8.02
N GLU A 113 2.31 -3.94 8.17
CA GLU A 113 1.80 -3.51 9.48
C GLU A 113 1.30 -4.70 10.32
N ALA A 114 0.72 -5.74 9.70
CA ALA A 114 0.33 -6.97 10.40
C ALA A 114 1.54 -7.78 10.90
N ARG A 115 2.62 -7.80 10.13
CA ARG A 115 3.79 -8.60 10.47
C ARG A 115 4.76 -7.87 11.42
N TYR A 116 4.99 -6.57 11.21
CA TYR A 116 6.06 -5.82 11.86
C TYR A 116 5.59 -4.51 12.53
N GLY A 117 4.36 -4.08 12.30
CA GLY A 117 3.89 -2.75 12.68
C GLY A 117 2.70 -2.72 13.64
N ALA A 118 1.80 -1.77 13.40
CA ALA A 118 0.70 -1.41 14.29
C ALA A 118 -0.36 -2.51 14.47
N ALA A 119 -0.48 -3.44 13.52
CA ALA A 119 -1.43 -4.54 13.58
C ALA A 119 -0.80 -5.88 14.01
N LYS A 120 0.46 -5.86 14.45
CA LYS A 120 1.16 -7.07 14.87
C LYS A 120 0.52 -7.70 16.10
N GLY A 121 0.10 -8.97 15.96
CA GLY A 121 -0.51 -9.73 17.07
C GLY A 121 -1.93 -9.30 17.41
N VAL A 122 -2.60 -8.56 16.54
CA VAL A 122 -4.02 -8.25 16.66
C VAL A 122 -4.80 -9.38 16.02
N ASP A 123 -5.66 -10.01 16.80
CA ASP A 123 -6.62 -11.02 16.34
C ASP A 123 -7.87 -10.32 15.78
N GLY A 124 -8.62 -11.04 14.93
CA GLY A 124 -9.85 -10.53 14.33
C GLY A 124 -9.60 -9.65 13.10
N VAL A 125 -10.49 -8.68 12.90
CA VAL A 125 -10.54 -7.84 11.72
C VAL A 125 -9.72 -6.57 11.88
N VAL A 126 -8.74 -6.37 11.02
CA VAL A 126 -7.96 -5.12 10.92
C VAL A 126 -8.20 -4.49 9.56
N ILE A 127 -8.56 -3.22 9.54
CA ILE A 127 -8.70 -2.43 8.32
C ILE A 127 -7.61 -1.35 8.31
N LEU A 128 -6.67 -1.47 7.37
CA LEU A 128 -5.72 -0.41 7.11
C LEU A 128 -6.28 0.51 6.03
N LEU A 129 -6.23 1.83 6.27
CA LEU A 129 -6.60 2.86 5.30
C LEU A 129 -5.42 3.81 5.06
N THR A 130 -5.02 3.96 3.82
CA THR A 130 -3.97 4.92 3.43
C THR A 130 -4.60 6.16 2.82
N PHE A 131 -4.38 7.33 3.43
CA PHE A 131 -4.90 8.61 2.95
C PHE A 131 -3.81 9.37 2.19
N GLY A 132 -3.87 9.29 0.87
CA GLY A 132 -2.93 9.89 -0.06
C GLY A 132 -3.61 10.66 -1.19
N THR A 133 -3.22 10.40 -2.45
CA THR A 133 -3.92 10.90 -3.65
C THR A 133 -5.34 10.36 -3.72
N GLY A 134 -5.54 9.09 -3.36
CA GLY A 134 -6.81 8.44 -3.13
C GLY A 134 -6.92 7.94 -1.69
N ILE A 135 -7.77 6.94 -1.48
CA ILE A 135 -7.84 6.12 -0.26
C ILE A 135 -7.58 4.68 -0.68
N GLY A 136 -6.39 4.17 -0.33
CA GLY A 136 -6.10 2.74 -0.42
C GLY A 136 -6.56 2.01 0.84
N SER A 137 -6.87 0.73 0.72
CA SER A 137 -7.30 -0.09 1.84
C SER A 137 -6.68 -1.48 1.80
N ALA A 138 -6.39 -2.05 2.96
CA ALA A 138 -6.12 -3.46 3.13
C ALA A 138 -7.01 -4.02 4.24
N TYR A 139 -7.60 -5.16 3.98
CA TYR A 139 -8.44 -5.89 4.93
C TYR A 139 -7.69 -7.15 5.39
N LEU A 140 -7.54 -7.30 6.70
CA LEU A 140 -6.89 -8.46 7.29
C LEU A 140 -7.83 -9.13 8.30
N HIS A 141 -7.77 -10.44 8.35
CA HIS A 141 -8.42 -11.24 9.38
C HIS A 141 -7.41 -12.21 9.98
N ASP A 142 -7.18 -12.12 11.28
CA ASP A 142 -6.15 -12.89 12.00
C ASP A 142 -4.76 -12.77 11.34
N GLY A 143 -4.40 -11.56 10.93
CA GLY A 143 -3.15 -11.26 10.24
C GLY A 143 -3.05 -11.74 8.79
N ARG A 144 -4.10 -12.37 8.25
CA ARG A 144 -4.18 -12.82 6.85
C ARG A 144 -4.87 -11.79 5.99
N LEU A 145 -4.25 -11.45 4.88
CA LEU A 145 -4.78 -10.48 3.93
C LEU A 145 -5.97 -11.06 3.14
N ILE A 146 -7.05 -10.28 3.05
CA ILE A 146 -8.08 -10.41 2.02
C ILE A 146 -7.75 -9.40 0.93
N PRO A 147 -7.20 -9.84 -0.19
CA PRO A 147 -6.53 -8.96 -1.13
C PRO A 147 -7.49 -8.09 -1.94
N ASN A 148 -6.94 -6.98 -2.46
CA ASN A 148 -7.62 -6.09 -3.40
C ASN A 148 -8.94 -5.51 -2.89
N THR A 149 -9.00 -5.16 -1.61
CA THR A 149 -10.15 -4.43 -1.07
C THR A 149 -10.03 -2.95 -1.44
N GLU A 150 -11.05 -2.40 -2.10
CA GLU A 150 -11.07 -1.05 -2.63
C GLU A 150 -12.08 -0.17 -1.88
N LEU A 151 -11.94 -0.02 -0.55
CA LEU A 151 -12.87 0.77 0.26
C LEU A 151 -12.88 2.27 -0.12
N GLY A 152 -11.81 2.77 -0.73
CA GLY A 152 -11.78 4.11 -1.32
C GLY A 152 -12.80 4.32 -2.45
N HIS A 153 -13.21 3.23 -3.10
CA HIS A 153 -14.23 3.25 -4.17
C HIS A 153 -15.67 3.07 -3.66
N LEU A 154 -15.87 2.85 -2.37
CA LEU A 154 -17.20 2.78 -1.75
C LEU A 154 -18.00 4.03 -2.11
N ILE A 155 -19.28 3.87 -2.49
CA ILE A 155 -20.15 5.00 -2.72
C ILE A 155 -20.67 5.49 -1.37
N PHE A 156 -20.14 6.61 -0.93
CA PHE A 156 -20.47 7.26 0.33
C PHE A 156 -20.99 8.68 0.07
N LYS A 157 -22.16 9.00 0.59
CA LYS A 157 -22.82 10.30 0.35
C LYS A 157 -22.90 10.70 -1.13
N GLY A 158 -23.21 9.72 -2.00
CA GLY A 158 -23.41 9.91 -3.44
C GLY A 158 -22.14 10.07 -4.28
N GLN A 159 -20.95 9.84 -3.71
CA GLN A 159 -19.67 9.89 -4.42
C GLN A 159 -18.72 8.81 -3.91
N LYS A 160 -17.60 8.57 -4.61
CA LYS A 160 -16.55 7.69 -4.08
C LYS A 160 -15.99 8.24 -2.77
N ALA A 161 -15.73 7.37 -1.80
CA ALA A 161 -15.15 7.72 -0.50
C ALA A 161 -13.85 8.53 -0.63
N GLU A 162 -13.01 8.20 -1.60
CA GLU A 162 -11.77 8.94 -1.87
C GLU A 162 -11.99 10.37 -2.38
N HIS A 163 -13.12 10.66 -3.02
CA HIS A 163 -13.49 12.02 -3.40
C HIS A 163 -13.96 12.84 -2.19
N TYR A 164 -14.50 12.14 -1.19
CA TYR A 164 -15.01 12.76 0.03
C TYR A 164 -13.92 13.04 1.08
N ALA A 165 -12.96 12.09 1.26
CA ALA A 165 -12.06 12.06 2.40
C ALA A 165 -10.58 11.74 2.09
N ALA A 166 -10.12 11.76 0.81
CA ALA A 166 -8.71 11.53 0.54
C ALA A 166 -7.80 12.63 1.11
N GLY A 167 -6.57 12.25 1.48
CA GLY A 167 -5.58 13.17 2.05
C GLY A 167 -5.16 14.31 1.12
N ARG A 168 -5.34 14.14 -0.22
CA ARG A 168 -5.08 15.21 -1.20
C ARG A 168 -5.89 16.47 -0.95
N LEU A 169 -7.09 16.37 -0.39
CA LEU A 169 -7.95 17.52 -0.10
C LEU A 169 -7.28 18.50 0.88
N VAL A 170 -6.64 17.96 1.91
CA VAL A 170 -5.84 18.77 2.86
C VAL A 170 -4.56 19.28 2.20
N LYS A 171 -3.85 18.42 1.47
CA LYS A 171 -2.58 18.78 0.82
C LYS A 171 -2.74 19.92 -0.20
N ARG A 172 -3.89 20.01 -0.87
CA ARG A 172 -4.21 21.07 -1.85
C ARG A 172 -4.83 22.31 -1.23
N GLY A 173 -5.07 22.32 0.08
CA GLY A 173 -5.76 23.41 0.76
C GLY A 173 -7.26 23.51 0.43
N GLU A 174 -7.84 22.45 -0.13
CA GLU A 174 -9.27 22.37 -0.43
C GLU A 174 -10.11 22.14 0.84
N LEU A 175 -9.47 21.61 1.89
CA LEU A 175 -10.11 21.29 3.17
C LEU A 175 -9.14 21.47 4.32
N GLU A 176 -9.57 22.16 5.37
CA GLU A 176 -8.83 22.23 6.64
C GLU A 176 -8.78 20.86 7.33
N ILE A 177 -7.72 20.59 8.09
CA ILE A 177 -7.46 19.27 8.66
C ILE A 177 -8.57 18.80 9.59
N ASP A 178 -9.16 19.69 10.38
CA ASP A 178 -10.24 19.35 11.33
C ASP A 178 -11.54 18.98 10.59
N TRP A 179 -11.85 19.69 9.50
CA TRP A 179 -12.98 19.36 8.64
C TRP A 179 -12.75 18.03 7.90
N TRP A 180 -11.52 17.79 7.45
CA TRP A 180 -11.15 16.53 6.85
C TRP A 180 -11.31 15.38 7.85
N ALA A 181 -10.82 15.53 9.09
CA ALA A 181 -10.92 14.51 10.12
C ALA A 181 -12.39 14.16 10.43
N ARG A 182 -13.28 15.14 10.50
CA ARG A 182 -14.73 14.90 10.67
C ARG A 182 -15.32 14.12 9.51
N ARG A 183 -14.92 14.40 8.26
CA ARG A 183 -15.35 13.61 7.10
C ARG A 183 -14.82 12.18 7.16
N VAL A 184 -13.60 12.01 7.62
CA VAL A 184 -13.02 10.68 7.82
C VAL A 184 -13.77 9.93 8.93
N ASP A 185 -14.09 10.59 10.03
CA ASP A 185 -14.87 9.98 11.12
C ASP A 185 -16.22 9.46 10.63
N GLU A 186 -16.95 10.26 9.84
CA GLU A 186 -18.22 9.81 9.23
C GLU A 186 -18.04 8.58 8.30
N LEU A 187 -16.94 8.55 7.53
CA LEU A 187 -16.61 7.40 6.66
C LEU A 187 -16.25 6.17 7.49
N LEU A 188 -15.47 6.36 8.55
CA LEU A 188 -15.07 5.26 9.45
C LEU A 188 -16.28 4.66 10.17
N GLY A 189 -17.21 5.49 10.68
CA GLY A 189 -18.44 5.01 11.28
C GLY A 189 -19.24 4.14 10.31
N TYR A 190 -19.34 4.54 9.04
CA TYR A 190 -20.00 3.74 8.01
C TYR A 190 -19.27 2.41 7.73
N ILE A 191 -17.92 2.44 7.65
CA ILE A 191 -17.12 1.22 7.47
C ILE A 191 -17.24 0.32 8.70
N GLU A 192 -17.23 0.89 9.91
CA GLU A 192 -17.41 0.15 11.15
C GLU A 192 -18.76 -0.58 11.22
N GLU A 193 -19.85 0.08 10.84
CA GLU A 193 -21.18 -0.55 10.77
C GLU A 193 -21.24 -1.74 9.80
N LEU A 194 -20.41 -1.74 8.75
CA LEU A 194 -20.38 -2.81 7.74
C LEU A 194 -19.47 -3.98 8.12
N PHE A 195 -18.34 -3.71 8.77
CA PHE A 195 -17.28 -4.70 8.92
C PHE A 195 -16.91 -5.04 10.36
N TRP A 196 -17.33 -4.25 11.34
CA TRP A 196 -17.04 -4.43 12.76
C TRP A 196 -15.56 -4.76 13.03
N PRO A 197 -14.62 -3.88 12.63
CA PRO A 197 -13.20 -4.15 12.80
C PRO A 197 -12.79 -4.09 14.28
N ASP A 198 -11.76 -4.85 14.63
CA ASP A 198 -11.10 -4.80 15.93
C ASP A 198 -10.07 -3.68 15.99
N LEU A 199 -9.58 -3.23 14.82
CA LEU A 199 -8.58 -2.15 14.71
C LEU A 199 -8.65 -1.45 13.36
N PHE A 200 -8.58 -0.12 13.37
CA PHE A 200 -8.22 0.68 12.20
C PHE A 200 -6.75 1.10 12.26
N VAL A 201 -6.02 0.94 11.15
CA VAL A 201 -4.64 1.43 10.99
C VAL A 201 -4.60 2.55 9.97
N PHE A 202 -4.10 3.73 10.35
CA PHE A 202 -4.02 4.91 9.49
C PHE A 202 -2.65 5.04 8.85
N GLY A 203 -2.58 4.88 7.53
CA GLY A 203 -1.39 5.06 6.70
C GLY A 203 -1.45 6.32 5.83
N GLY A 204 -0.45 6.42 4.96
CA GLY A 204 -0.30 7.55 4.04
C GLY A 204 0.36 8.77 4.66
N GLY A 205 0.58 9.81 3.84
CA GLY A 205 1.36 10.98 4.26
C GLY A 205 0.76 11.78 5.41
N ILE A 206 -0.57 11.78 5.53
CA ILE A 206 -1.30 12.54 6.55
C ILE A 206 -1.20 11.90 7.95
N SER A 207 -0.91 10.60 8.03
CA SER A 207 -0.74 9.89 9.32
C SER A 207 0.40 10.44 10.18
N LYS A 208 1.34 11.15 9.59
CA LYS A 208 2.41 11.85 10.31
C LYS A 208 1.89 12.93 11.28
N ARG A 209 0.69 13.41 11.05
CA ARG A 209 0.01 14.44 11.86
C ARG A 209 -1.13 13.85 12.68
N PHE A 210 -1.17 12.53 12.88
CA PHE A 210 -2.28 11.80 13.51
C PHE A 210 -2.75 12.45 14.81
N GLU A 211 -1.85 12.77 15.72
CA GLU A 211 -2.14 13.37 17.01
C GLU A 211 -2.87 14.72 16.91
N THR A 212 -2.71 15.46 15.80
CA THR A 212 -3.34 16.79 15.66
C THR A 212 -4.83 16.72 15.35
N TYR A 213 -5.34 15.57 14.89
CA TYR A 213 -6.72 15.42 14.44
C TYR A 213 -7.44 14.17 14.97
N SER A 214 -6.73 13.24 15.62
CA SER A 214 -7.30 11.98 16.12
C SER A 214 -8.43 12.16 17.14
N HIS A 215 -8.44 13.28 17.84
CA HIS A 215 -9.49 13.63 18.81
C HIS A 215 -10.90 13.82 18.18
N HIS A 216 -11.00 13.88 16.85
CA HIS A 216 -12.29 13.94 16.16
C HIS A 216 -12.93 12.57 15.93
N PHE A 217 -12.18 11.47 16.12
CA PHE A 217 -12.69 10.13 15.83
C PHE A 217 -13.53 9.58 16.96
N THR A 218 -14.68 8.99 16.59
CA THR A 218 -15.71 8.52 17.52
C THR A 218 -16.04 7.04 17.35
N THR A 219 -15.31 6.31 16.50
CA THR A 219 -15.48 4.85 16.31
C THR A 219 -15.30 4.07 17.61
N GLN A 220 -15.96 2.93 17.72
CA GLN A 220 -15.77 1.98 18.83
C GLN A 220 -14.43 1.26 18.70
N ALA A 221 -14.09 0.84 17.46
CA ALA A 221 -12.79 0.26 17.17
C ALA A 221 -11.67 1.30 17.37
N PRO A 222 -10.57 0.94 18.04
CA PRO A 222 -9.42 1.83 18.17
C PRO A 222 -8.83 2.17 16.81
N ILE A 223 -8.27 3.40 16.71
CA ILE A 223 -7.57 3.86 15.52
C ILE A 223 -6.13 4.17 15.91
N VAL A 224 -5.17 3.61 15.19
CA VAL A 224 -3.73 3.85 15.42
C VAL A 224 -3.01 4.27 14.14
N PRO A 225 -1.97 5.10 14.21
CA PRO A 225 -1.15 5.42 13.05
C PRO A 225 -0.25 4.24 12.67
N ALA A 226 -0.05 4.06 11.36
CA ALA A 226 0.89 3.08 10.82
C ALA A 226 2.33 3.35 11.29
N VAL A 227 3.03 2.30 11.69
CA VAL A 227 4.39 2.36 12.25
C VAL A 227 5.44 2.44 11.14
N LEU A 228 5.31 1.62 10.09
CA LEU A 228 6.32 1.48 9.03
C LEU A 228 6.31 2.65 8.03
N ARG A 229 5.25 3.42 7.98
CA ARG A 229 5.18 4.68 7.21
C ARG A 229 5.64 4.53 5.75
N ASN A 230 6.70 5.25 5.37
CA ASN A 230 7.24 5.26 4.01
C ASN A 230 8.02 3.99 3.61
N GLN A 231 8.18 3.04 4.51
CA GLN A 231 8.83 1.75 4.26
C GLN A 231 7.80 0.62 4.08
N ALA A 232 6.53 0.86 4.46
CA ALA A 232 5.49 -0.17 4.47
C ALA A 232 5.35 -0.88 3.09
N GLY A 233 5.35 -0.13 1.97
CA GLY A 233 5.28 -0.72 0.64
C GLY A 233 6.47 -1.63 0.32
N ILE A 234 7.71 -1.19 0.64
CA ILE A 234 8.93 -1.99 0.40
C ILE A 234 8.92 -3.25 1.27
N VAL A 235 8.66 -3.08 2.58
CA VAL A 235 8.66 -4.20 3.55
C VAL A 235 7.55 -5.20 3.22
N GLY A 236 6.35 -4.69 2.90
CA GLY A 236 5.21 -5.53 2.56
C GLY A 236 5.40 -6.28 1.24
N ALA A 237 5.97 -5.64 0.22
CA ALA A 237 6.30 -6.30 -1.03
C ALA A 237 7.31 -7.45 -0.82
N ALA A 238 8.39 -7.20 -0.08
CA ALA A 238 9.36 -8.22 0.26
C ALA A 238 8.74 -9.39 1.05
N PHE A 239 7.88 -9.06 2.03
CA PHE A 239 7.17 -10.08 2.79
C PHE A 239 6.20 -10.89 1.92
N ALA A 240 5.42 -10.26 1.04
CA ALA A 240 4.53 -10.93 0.10
C ALA A 240 5.28 -11.93 -0.79
N ALA A 241 6.44 -11.54 -1.31
CA ALA A 241 7.29 -12.43 -2.10
C ALA A 241 7.83 -13.63 -1.31
N SER A 242 8.03 -13.47 0.00
CA SER A 242 8.53 -14.56 0.86
C SER A 242 7.50 -15.64 1.18
N ILE A 243 6.21 -15.26 1.20
CA ILE A 243 5.10 -16.18 1.53
C ILE A 243 4.36 -16.69 0.29
N GLY A 244 4.80 -16.25 -0.91
CA GLY A 244 4.19 -16.66 -2.17
C GLY A 244 2.71 -16.27 -2.23
N VAL A 245 2.40 -14.97 -2.02
CA VAL A 245 1.03 -14.48 -2.19
C VAL A 245 0.65 -14.65 -3.66
N THR A 246 0.10 -15.82 -3.97
CA THR A 246 -0.61 -16.08 -5.23
C THR A 246 -2.10 -15.99 -4.91
N HIS A 247 -2.81 -15.13 -5.61
CA HIS A 247 -4.26 -15.04 -5.52
C HIS A 247 -4.85 -16.21 -6.32
N GLU A 248 -4.84 -17.45 -5.75
CA GLU A 248 -5.64 -18.54 -6.25
C GLU A 248 -7.12 -18.33 -5.95
#